data_b6149ad6ff92ca1876b006c906d0d0a4
#
_entry.id   b6149ad6ff92ca1876b006c906d0d0a4
#
_cell.length_a   1.000
_cell.length_b   1.000
_cell.length_c   1.000
_cell.angle_alpha   90.00
_cell.angle_beta   90.00
_cell.angle_gamma   90.00
#
_symmetry.space_group_name_H-M   'P 1'
#
loop_
_entity.id
_entity.type
_entity.pdbx_description
1 polymer ?
#
loop_
_entity_poly.entity_id
_entity_poly.type
_entity_poly.pdbx_seq_one_letter_code
_entity_poly.pdbx_strand_id
1 'polypeptide(L)'
;MKSDGWVGTVRGKPRVGDSVERSRPVSQRDIALFTEITGDRNPLHYDSDLASRSVFGGLIVQGGITSGILNAIVAEDLPGPGTV
;
A
#
# COMPACT_ATOMS: atom_id res chain seq x y z
N MET A 1 -23.69 23.10 -0.83
CA MET A 1 -23.38 22.65 -2.16
C MET A 1 -21.89 22.76 -2.49
N LYS A 2 -21.35 21.78 -3.15
CA LYS A 2 -19.95 21.77 -3.56
C LYS A 2 -19.80 22.46 -4.90
N SER A 3 -19.30 23.67 -4.92
CA SER A 3 -19.20 24.45 -6.16
C SER A 3 -18.07 23.98 -7.07
N ASP A 4 -17.07 23.29 -6.54
CA ASP A 4 -15.93 22.80 -7.32
C ASP A 4 -16.10 21.34 -7.77
N GLY A 5 -17.24 20.72 -7.48
CA GLY A 5 -17.49 19.33 -7.80
C GLY A 5 -16.81 18.31 -6.91
N TRP A 6 -16.07 18.76 -5.91
CA TRP A 6 -15.39 17.84 -4.99
C TRP A 6 -16.34 17.41 -3.87
N VAL A 7 -16.88 16.21 -4.01
CA VAL A 7 -17.92 15.70 -3.13
C VAL A 7 -17.40 14.47 -2.39
N GLY A 8 -17.71 14.38 -1.11
CA GLY A 8 -17.52 13.16 -0.34
C GLY A 8 -16.30 13.11 0.56
N THR A 9 -15.31 13.98 0.37
CA THR A 9 -14.15 13.98 1.26
C THR A 9 -14.44 14.76 2.54
N VAL A 10 -14.25 14.11 3.67
CA VAL A 10 -14.54 14.69 4.99
C VAL A 10 -13.65 15.88 5.30
N ARG A 11 -12.41 15.84 4.84
CA ARG A 11 -11.42 16.90 5.10
C ARG A 11 -11.39 17.98 4.03
N GLY A 12 -12.30 17.88 3.06
CA GLY A 12 -12.37 18.84 1.96
C GLY A 12 -11.40 18.51 0.83
N LYS A 13 -11.33 19.42 -0.13
CA LYS A 13 -10.50 19.26 -1.31
C LYS A 13 -9.03 19.48 -0.96
N PRO A 14 -8.13 18.55 -1.34
CA PRO A 14 -6.70 18.78 -1.14
C PRO A 14 -6.20 19.91 -2.01
N ARG A 15 -5.11 20.55 -1.57
CA ARG A 15 -4.47 21.65 -2.26
C ARG A 15 -3.15 21.21 -2.87
N VAL A 16 -2.76 21.85 -3.95
CA VAL A 16 -1.43 21.63 -4.52
C VAL A 16 -0.38 21.94 -3.46
N GLY A 17 0.54 21.02 -3.24
CA GLY A 17 1.55 21.14 -2.20
C GLY A 17 1.23 20.38 -0.92
N ASP A 18 0.00 19.92 -0.74
CA ASP A 18 -0.33 19.07 0.39
C ASP A 18 0.40 17.74 0.29
N SER A 19 0.85 17.24 1.42
CA SER A 19 1.51 15.94 1.47
C SER A 19 1.23 15.24 2.80
N VAL A 20 1.31 13.91 2.77
CA VAL A 20 1.24 13.07 3.96
C VAL A 20 2.25 11.94 3.83
N GLU A 21 2.64 11.42 4.98
CA GLU A 21 3.57 10.31 5.04
C GLU A 21 3.08 9.28 6.04
N ARG A 22 3.40 8.01 5.76
CA ARG A 22 3.28 6.91 6.71
C ARG A 22 4.56 6.10 6.70
N SER A 23 4.93 5.61 7.85
CA SER A 23 6.02 4.65 7.98
C SER A 23 5.45 3.39 8.62
N ARG A 24 5.71 2.25 8.01
CA ARG A 24 5.23 0.97 8.49
C ARG A 24 6.21 -0.13 8.11
N PRO A 25 6.74 -0.87 9.07
CA PRO A 25 7.54 -2.04 8.73
C PRO A 25 6.65 -3.12 8.11
N VAL A 26 7.23 -3.91 7.22
CA VAL A 26 6.58 -5.08 6.65
C VAL A 26 7.33 -6.33 7.11
N SER A 27 6.58 -7.40 7.33
CA SER A 27 7.10 -8.63 7.91
C SER A 27 6.62 -9.85 7.11
N GLN A 28 7.12 -11.02 7.48
CA GLN A 28 6.67 -12.27 6.90
C GLN A 28 5.19 -12.53 7.14
N ARG A 29 4.65 -12.02 8.23
CA ARG A 29 3.21 -12.11 8.49
C ARG A 29 2.41 -11.38 7.41
N ASP A 30 2.87 -10.21 6.99
CA ASP A 30 2.20 -9.45 5.93
C ASP A 30 2.23 -10.20 4.61
N ILE A 31 3.33 -10.85 4.29
CA ILE A 31 3.45 -11.71 3.12
C ILE A 31 2.39 -12.82 3.17
N ALA A 32 2.26 -13.50 4.30
CA ALA A 32 1.30 -14.59 4.46
C ALA A 32 -0.14 -14.10 4.32
N LEU A 33 -0.46 -12.95 4.91
CA LEU A 33 -1.80 -12.35 4.81
C LEU A 33 -2.12 -11.97 3.37
N PHE A 34 -1.18 -11.38 2.66
CA PHE A 34 -1.39 -11.03 1.26
C PHE A 34 -1.58 -12.26 0.39
N THR A 35 -0.84 -13.33 0.67
CA THR A 35 -1.03 -14.62 -0.02
C THR A 35 -2.43 -15.17 0.21
N GLU A 36 -2.98 -15.07 1.42
CA GLU A 36 -4.35 -15.50 1.70
C GLU A 36 -5.35 -14.75 0.84
N ILE A 37 -5.13 -13.46 0.62
CA ILE A 37 -6.03 -12.64 -0.18
C ILE A 37 -5.92 -12.98 -1.67
N THR A 38 -4.70 -13.14 -2.17
CA THR A 38 -4.42 -13.14 -3.61
C THR A 38 -4.04 -14.50 -4.19
N GLY A 39 -3.57 -15.41 -3.35
CA GLY A 39 -3.00 -16.67 -3.82
C GLY A 39 -1.57 -16.56 -4.34
N ASP A 40 -0.93 -15.41 -4.20
CA ASP A 40 0.44 -15.19 -4.68
C ASP A 40 1.45 -15.92 -3.78
N ARG A 41 2.04 -16.98 -4.32
CA ARG A 41 3.04 -17.81 -3.64
C ARG A 41 4.37 -17.82 -4.38
N ASN A 42 4.71 -16.73 -5.03
CA ASN A 42 5.97 -16.62 -5.74
C ASN A 42 7.13 -16.93 -4.78
N PRO A 43 8.05 -17.82 -5.16
CA PRO A 43 9.18 -18.20 -4.28
C PRO A 43 10.05 -17.03 -3.82
N LEU A 44 10.08 -15.91 -4.53
CA LEU A 44 10.81 -14.72 -4.09
C LEU A 44 10.30 -14.17 -2.74
N HIS A 45 9.10 -14.53 -2.34
CA HIS A 45 8.51 -14.12 -1.06
C HIS A 45 8.70 -15.14 0.05
N TYR A 46 9.06 -16.41 -0.28
CA TYR A 46 9.04 -17.50 0.68
C TYR A 46 10.34 -18.31 0.74
N ASP A 47 11.05 -18.41 -0.35
CA ASP A 47 12.26 -19.24 -0.45
C ASP A 47 13.49 -18.33 -0.30
N SER A 48 14.02 -18.27 0.93
CA SER A 48 15.15 -17.40 1.21
C SER A 48 16.41 -17.77 0.44
N ASP A 49 16.60 -19.06 0.16
CA ASP A 49 17.76 -19.52 -0.59
C ASP A 49 17.67 -19.07 -2.06
N LEU A 50 16.53 -19.26 -2.69
CA LEU A 50 16.29 -18.76 -4.03
C LEU A 50 16.37 -17.25 -4.10
N ALA A 51 15.74 -16.56 -3.15
CA ALA A 51 15.70 -15.10 -3.11
C ALA A 51 17.08 -14.49 -2.90
N SER A 52 17.93 -15.13 -2.10
CA SER A 52 19.29 -14.65 -1.87
C SER A 52 20.15 -14.68 -3.14
N ARG A 53 19.83 -15.56 -4.08
CA ARG A 53 20.53 -15.67 -5.38
C ARG A 53 19.91 -14.79 -6.45
N SER A 54 18.80 -14.13 -6.16
CA SER A 54 18.15 -13.20 -7.06
C SER A 54 18.84 -11.84 -7.03
N VAL A 55 18.45 -10.96 -7.96
CA VAL A 55 18.94 -9.57 -7.98
C VAL A 55 18.60 -8.81 -6.70
N PHE A 56 17.62 -9.28 -5.94
CA PHE A 56 17.18 -8.61 -4.70
C PHE A 56 18.04 -8.98 -3.50
N GLY A 57 18.77 -10.10 -3.55
CA GLY A 57 19.66 -10.52 -2.49
C GLY A 57 18.98 -11.03 -1.21
N GLY A 58 17.68 -11.22 -1.23
CA GLY A 58 16.90 -11.72 -0.09
C GLY A 58 15.42 -11.73 -0.40
N LEU A 59 14.62 -12.17 0.58
CA LEU A 59 13.17 -12.19 0.45
C LEU A 59 12.63 -10.78 0.26
N ILE A 60 11.65 -10.67 -0.62
CA ILE A 60 10.93 -9.41 -0.85
C ILE A 60 9.46 -9.61 -0.55
N VAL A 61 8.76 -8.52 -0.24
CA VAL A 61 7.31 -8.57 -0.08
C VAL A 61 6.63 -8.41 -1.43
N GLN A 62 5.37 -8.83 -1.51
CA GLN A 62 4.58 -8.66 -2.71
C GLN A 62 4.37 -7.16 -2.99
N GLY A 63 4.47 -6.76 -4.25
CA GLY A 63 4.26 -5.36 -4.65
C GLY A 63 2.88 -4.84 -4.29
N GLY A 64 1.88 -5.71 -4.25
CA GLY A 64 0.52 -5.36 -3.84
C GLY A 64 0.42 -4.88 -2.40
N ILE A 65 1.32 -5.30 -1.52
CA ILE A 65 1.38 -4.78 -0.14
C ILE A 65 1.72 -3.29 -0.18
N THR A 66 2.73 -2.91 -0.95
CA THR A 66 3.12 -1.51 -1.10
C THR A 66 1.99 -0.69 -1.70
N SER A 67 1.37 -1.18 -2.76
CA SER A 67 0.22 -0.51 -3.39
C SER A 67 -0.94 -0.39 -2.42
N GLY A 68 -1.20 -1.41 -1.61
CA GLY A 68 -2.27 -1.39 -0.61
C GLY A 68 -2.03 -0.35 0.48
N ILE A 69 -0.79 -0.23 0.95
CA ILE A 69 -0.43 0.79 1.94
C ILE A 69 -0.61 2.18 1.35
N LEU A 70 -0.18 2.40 0.11
CA LEU A 70 -0.39 3.67 -0.58
C LEU A 70 -1.88 3.98 -0.73
N ASN A 71 -2.68 2.97 -1.07
CA ASN A 71 -4.12 3.12 -1.16
C ASN A 71 -4.74 3.52 0.18
N ALA A 72 -4.23 2.97 1.29
CA ALA A 72 -4.69 3.34 2.62
C ALA A 72 -4.39 4.80 2.95
N ILE A 73 -3.25 5.30 2.52
CA ILE A 73 -2.90 6.73 2.67
C ILE A 73 -3.90 7.60 1.94
N VAL A 74 -4.25 7.25 0.72
CA VAL A 74 -5.25 7.99 -0.06
C VAL A 74 -6.61 7.93 0.62
N ALA A 75 -7.01 6.76 1.09
CA ALA A 75 -8.34 6.56 1.67
C ALA A 75 -8.52 7.22 3.03
N GLU A 76 -7.45 7.30 3.83
CA GLU A 76 -7.56 7.74 5.22
C GLU A 76 -6.90 9.10 5.50
N ASP A 77 -5.84 9.45 4.78
CA ASP A 77 -5.03 10.61 5.12
C ASP A 77 -5.17 11.76 4.14
N LEU A 78 -4.98 11.50 2.84
CA LEU A 78 -5.03 12.54 1.81
C LEU A 78 -5.46 11.94 0.46
N PRO A 79 -6.65 12.25 -0.05
CA PRO A 79 -7.68 13.19 0.48
C PRO A 79 -8.38 12.71 1.74
N GLY A 80 -8.33 11.44 2.08
CA GLY A 80 -8.92 10.90 3.28
C GLY A 80 -10.35 10.36 3.10
N PRO A 81 -11.07 10.18 4.20
CA PRO A 81 -12.40 9.54 4.17
C PRO A 81 -13.35 10.24 3.20
N GLY A 82 -14.11 9.43 2.46
CA GLY A 82 -14.99 9.88 1.40
C GLY A 82 -14.38 9.77 0.01
N THR A 83 -13.08 9.47 -0.08
CA THR A 83 -12.41 9.17 -1.34
C THR A 83 -12.87 7.80 -1.84
N VAL A 84 -13.14 7.70 -3.10
CA VAL A 84 -13.59 6.47 -3.75
C VAL A 84 -12.52 5.97 -4.71
#